data_c2f9f8f1651d2f4114eea90ed9b934b1
#
_entry.id   c2f9f8f1651d2f4114eea90ed9b934b1
#
_cell.length_a   1.000
_cell.length_b   1.000
_cell.length_c   1.000
_cell.angle_alpha   90.00
_cell.angle_beta   90.00
_cell.angle_gamma   90.00
#
_symmetry.space_group_name_H-M   'P 1'
#
loop_
_entity.id
_entity.type
_entity.pdbx_description
1 polymer ?
#
loop_
_entity_poly.entity_id
_entity_poly.type
_entity_poly.pdbx_seq_one_letter_code
_entity_poly.pdbx_strand_id
1 'polypeptide(L)'
;MKTLQQFLNDLGARESGGNYKAFNKYGYAGKYQMGEAALIDAGYYRKGSRIYNNDWSGEFLGKDGIKSIQDFLNNPRAQENAQIIFKKKQWGYLKAVGAHNYLGLIINGILITASGLLAGAHLKGAGSVYEYLKSRGEKNSSDAFGTSVESYIKQFSGYDVTEIIN
;
A
#
# COMPACT_ATOMS: atom_id res chain seq x y z
N MET A 1 8.37 19.17 -7.07
CA MET A 1 7.65 18.09 -6.38
C MET A 1 7.64 16.85 -7.29
N LYS A 2 7.91 15.70 -6.76
CA LYS A 2 7.88 14.44 -7.53
C LYS A 2 6.45 14.04 -7.87
N THR A 3 6.27 13.42 -9.04
CA THR A 3 4.96 13.07 -9.58
C THR A 3 4.37 11.81 -8.97
N LEU A 4 3.08 11.55 -9.24
CA LEU A 4 2.43 10.30 -8.89
C LEU A 4 3.16 9.09 -9.51
N GLN A 5 3.55 9.20 -10.78
CA GLN A 5 4.27 8.10 -11.44
C GLN A 5 5.61 7.81 -10.75
N GLN A 6 6.33 8.85 -10.32
CA GLN A 6 7.56 8.67 -9.55
C GLN A 6 7.27 8.03 -8.19
N PHE A 7 6.19 8.42 -7.52
CA PHE A 7 5.76 7.78 -6.26
C PHE A 7 5.52 6.28 -6.45
N LEU A 8 4.75 5.93 -7.47
CA LEU A 8 4.44 4.52 -7.76
C LEU A 8 5.70 3.73 -8.13
N ASN A 9 6.57 4.30 -8.95
CA ASN A 9 7.81 3.63 -9.34
C ASN A 9 8.75 3.43 -8.15
N ASP A 10 8.88 4.44 -7.30
CA ASP A 10 9.74 4.36 -6.12
C ASP A 10 9.18 3.38 -5.09
N LEU A 11 7.85 3.33 -4.93
CA LEU A 11 7.21 2.35 -4.06
C LEU A 11 7.44 0.93 -4.59
N GLY A 12 7.22 0.71 -5.88
CA GLY A 12 7.47 -0.59 -6.51
C GLY A 12 8.93 -1.01 -6.41
N ALA A 13 9.86 -0.07 -6.58
CA ALA A 13 11.29 -0.33 -6.41
C ALA A 13 11.61 -0.80 -4.98
N ARG A 14 11.03 -0.15 -3.99
CA ARG A 14 11.21 -0.53 -2.57
C ARG A 14 10.62 -1.90 -2.28
N GLU A 15 9.43 -2.20 -2.80
CA GLU A 15 8.71 -3.44 -2.52
C GLU A 15 9.33 -4.66 -3.19
N SER A 16 9.76 -4.55 -4.44
CA SER A 16 10.14 -5.71 -5.26
C SER A 16 11.31 -5.47 -6.21
N GLY A 17 11.97 -4.29 -6.12
CA GLY A 17 12.91 -3.89 -7.16
C GLY A 17 12.23 -3.58 -8.49
N GLY A 18 10.92 -3.30 -8.49
CA GLY A 18 10.13 -3.02 -9.68
C GLY A 18 9.72 -4.27 -10.45
N ASN A 19 9.84 -5.45 -9.85
CA ASN A 19 9.58 -6.73 -10.52
C ASN A 19 8.11 -7.12 -10.46
N TYR A 20 7.42 -7.08 -11.60
CA TYR A 20 6.02 -7.49 -11.71
C TYR A 20 5.78 -8.97 -11.39
N LYS A 21 6.79 -9.82 -11.48
CA LYS A 21 6.69 -11.27 -11.25
C LYS A 21 7.13 -11.69 -9.85
N ALA A 22 7.48 -10.74 -9.00
CA ALA A 22 7.92 -11.03 -7.64
C ALA A 22 6.80 -11.70 -6.82
N PHE A 23 7.15 -12.74 -6.07
CA PHE A 23 6.22 -13.44 -5.18
C PHE A 23 7.01 -13.91 -3.96
N ASN A 24 6.75 -13.33 -2.79
CA ASN A 24 7.58 -13.60 -1.62
C ASN A 24 7.05 -14.79 -0.79
N LYS A 25 7.81 -15.17 0.22
CA LYS A 25 7.47 -16.31 1.09
C LYS A 25 6.19 -16.11 1.91
N TYR A 26 5.71 -14.88 2.04
CA TYR A 26 4.46 -14.56 2.73
C TYR A 26 3.28 -14.43 1.77
N GLY A 27 3.46 -14.75 0.49
CA GLY A 27 2.39 -14.74 -0.50
C GLY A 27 2.05 -13.36 -1.08
N TYR A 28 2.87 -12.35 -0.84
CA TYR A 28 2.69 -11.03 -1.47
C TYR A 28 3.16 -11.06 -2.92
N ALA A 29 2.41 -10.42 -3.80
CA ALA A 29 2.52 -10.61 -5.24
C ALA A 29 2.83 -9.31 -5.99
N GLY A 30 3.73 -9.42 -6.97
CA GLY A 30 3.97 -8.45 -8.01
C GLY A 30 4.85 -7.27 -7.61
N LYS A 31 4.87 -6.28 -8.49
CA LYS A 31 5.68 -5.06 -8.32
C LYS A 31 5.48 -4.40 -6.98
N TYR A 32 4.22 -4.35 -6.51
CA TYR A 32 3.83 -3.65 -5.28
C TYR A 32 3.67 -4.57 -4.08
N GLN A 33 3.95 -5.86 -4.24
CA GLN A 33 3.80 -6.87 -3.17
C GLN A 33 2.42 -6.81 -2.53
N MET A 34 1.38 -6.96 -3.35
CA MET A 34 -0.01 -6.90 -2.92
C MET A 34 -0.47 -8.26 -2.38
N GLY A 35 -1.08 -8.23 -1.19
CA GLY A 35 -1.67 -9.42 -0.58
C GLY A 35 -3.16 -9.55 -0.92
N GLU A 36 -3.81 -10.56 -0.33
CA GLU A 36 -5.24 -10.82 -0.54
C GLU A 36 -6.09 -9.62 -0.14
N ALA A 37 -5.81 -8.99 1.01
CA ALA A 37 -6.57 -7.83 1.46
C ALA A 37 -6.51 -6.67 0.45
N ALA A 38 -5.35 -6.42 -0.11
CA ALA A 38 -5.16 -5.36 -1.11
C ALA A 38 -5.95 -5.65 -2.39
N LEU A 39 -5.94 -6.89 -2.87
CA LEU A 39 -6.67 -7.27 -4.08
C LEU A 39 -8.18 -7.34 -3.85
N ILE A 40 -8.64 -7.64 -2.63
CA ILE A 40 -10.06 -7.49 -2.28
C ILE A 40 -10.47 -6.02 -2.39
N ASP A 41 -9.71 -5.12 -1.80
CA ASP A 41 -9.98 -3.68 -1.84
C ASP A 41 -9.95 -3.13 -3.27
N ALA A 42 -9.08 -3.66 -4.11
CA ALA A 42 -8.97 -3.25 -5.50
C ALA A 42 -10.04 -3.88 -6.41
N GLY A 43 -10.86 -4.80 -5.89
CA GLY A 43 -11.97 -5.40 -6.63
C GLY A 43 -11.59 -6.60 -7.51
N TYR A 44 -10.43 -7.21 -7.27
CA TYR A 44 -9.93 -8.33 -8.08
C TYR A 44 -10.19 -9.69 -7.45
N TYR A 45 -10.48 -9.74 -6.15
CA TYR A 45 -10.42 -10.98 -5.41
C TYR A 45 -11.51 -11.04 -4.33
N ARG A 46 -12.00 -12.24 -4.05
CA ARG A 46 -12.91 -12.53 -2.96
C ARG A 46 -12.23 -13.52 -2.03
N LYS A 47 -12.24 -13.22 -0.72
CA LYS A 47 -11.60 -14.09 0.28
C LYS A 47 -12.23 -15.49 0.29
N GLY A 48 -11.42 -16.50 0.59
CA GLY A 48 -11.86 -17.86 0.85
C GLY A 48 -12.28 -18.06 2.32
N SER A 49 -12.19 -19.30 2.78
CA SER A 49 -12.50 -19.65 4.16
C SER A 49 -11.48 -19.09 5.16
N ARG A 50 -10.25 -18.87 4.73
CA ARG A 50 -9.18 -18.25 5.53
C ARG A 50 -9.08 -16.78 5.18
N ILE A 51 -8.77 -15.94 6.18
CA ILE A 51 -8.78 -14.50 6.01
C ILE A 51 -7.35 -13.97 6.06
N TYR A 52 -6.89 -13.37 4.95
CA TYR A 52 -5.68 -12.54 4.89
C TYR A 52 -4.36 -13.26 5.20
N ASN A 53 -4.27 -14.56 4.96
CA ASN A 53 -3.00 -15.29 5.09
C ASN A 53 -2.24 -15.41 3.76
N ASN A 54 -2.75 -14.78 2.70
CA ASN A 54 -2.13 -14.73 1.36
C ASN A 54 -1.85 -16.12 0.78
N ASP A 55 -2.71 -17.10 1.06
CA ASP A 55 -2.62 -18.43 0.47
C ASP A 55 -3.35 -18.54 -0.87
N TRP A 56 -4.05 -17.47 -1.26
CA TRP A 56 -4.78 -17.35 -2.51
C TRP A 56 -5.83 -18.46 -2.71
N SER A 57 -6.39 -18.93 -1.61
CA SER A 57 -7.41 -19.99 -1.60
C SER A 57 -8.82 -19.48 -1.93
N GLY A 58 -9.01 -18.16 -2.07
CA GLY A 58 -10.27 -17.56 -2.45
C GLY A 58 -10.49 -17.57 -3.96
N GLU A 59 -11.25 -16.59 -4.46
CA GLU A 59 -11.68 -16.54 -5.85
C GLU A 59 -11.31 -15.22 -6.50
N PHE A 60 -10.68 -15.29 -7.68
CA PHE A 60 -10.48 -14.12 -8.55
C PHE A 60 -11.77 -13.83 -9.31
N LEU A 61 -12.12 -12.54 -9.43
CA LEU A 61 -13.41 -12.10 -9.95
C LEU A 61 -13.42 -11.83 -11.46
N GLY A 62 -12.29 -11.99 -12.13
CA GLY A 62 -12.18 -11.78 -13.57
C GLY A 62 -11.95 -10.35 -14.01
N LYS A 63 -11.80 -9.40 -13.08
CA LYS A 63 -11.49 -8.00 -13.41
C LYS A 63 -10.17 -7.94 -14.19
N ASP A 64 -10.14 -7.14 -15.26
CA ASP A 64 -9.00 -7.02 -16.18
C ASP A 64 -8.50 -8.36 -16.74
N GLY A 65 -9.37 -9.38 -16.77
CA GLY A 65 -9.03 -10.72 -17.24
C GLY A 65 -8.27 -11.58 -16.24
N ILE A 66 -8.11 -11.12 -15.00
CA ILE A 66 -7.35 -11.81 -13.97
C ILE A 66 -8.22 -12.88 -13.30
N LYS A 67 -7.87 -14.15 -13.48
CA LYS A 67 -8.60 -15.30 -12.95
C LYS A 67 -7.76 -16.15 -12.00
N SER A 68 -6.47 -15.82 -11.83
CA SER A 68 -5.55 -16.54 -10.96
C SER A 68 -4.42 -15.60 -10.53
N ILE A 69 -3.66 -16.01 -9.51
CA ILE A 69 -2.48 -15.26 -9.11
C ILE A 69 -1.42 -15.25 -10.22
N GLN A 70 -1.33 -16.31 -11.01
CA GLN A 70 -0.42 -16.34 -12.15
C GLN A 70 -0.79 -15.31 -13.22
N ASP A 71 -2.09 -15.17 -13.51
CA ASP A 71 -2.56 -14.12 -14.41
C ASP A 71 -2.13 -12.74 -13.91
N PHE A 72 -2.25 -12.50 -12.62
CA PHE A 72 -1.86 -11.23 -12.01
C PHE A 72 -0.36 -10.97 -12.17
N LEU A 73 0.47 -11.96 -11.86
CA LEU A 73 1.93 -11.84 -11.98
C LEU A 73 2.37 -11.62 -13.44
N ASN A 74 1.60 -12.07 -14.39
CA ASN A 74 1.89 -11.93 -15.83
C ASN A 74 1.25 -10.69 -16.46
N ASN A 75 0.58 -9.83 -15.67
CA ASN A 75 -0.14 -8.68 -16.21
C ASN A 75 0.27 -7.37 -15.51
N PRO A 76 1.31 -6.69 -16.01
CA PRO A 76 1.74 -5.40 -15.44
C PRO A 76 0.63 -4.35 -15.39
N ARG A 77 -0.19 -4.25 -16.44
CA ARG A 77 -1.27 -3.26 -16.51
C ARG A 77 -2.30 -3.46 -15.40
N ALA A 78 -2.69 -4.71 -15.13
CA ALA A 78 -3.62 -5.03 -14.05
C ALA A 78 -3.02 -4.68 -12.69
N GLN A 79 -1.72 -4.90 -12.50
CA GLN A 79 -1.03 -4.53 -11.27
C GLN A 79 -1.03 -3.02 -11.04
N GLU A 80 -0.77 -2.23 -12.08
CA GLU A 80 -0.82 -0.77 -11.98
C GLU A 80 -2.25 -0.28 -11.69
N ASN A 81 -3.24 -0.83 -12.36
CA ASN A 81 -4.65 -0.49 -12.11
C ASN A 81 -5.07 -0.85 -10.68
N ALA A 82 -4.71 -2.03 -10.22
CA ALA A 82 -5.01 -2.49 -8.86
C ALA A 82 -4.38 -1.56 -7.83
N GLN A 83 -3.15 -1.11 -8.04
CA GLN A 83 -2.45 -0.22 -7.12
C GLN A 83 -3.15 1.14 -6.99
N ILE A 84 -3.59 1.72 -8.10
CA ILE A 84 -4.33 3.00 -8.08
C ILE A 84 -5.63 2.86 -7.27
N ILE A 85 -6.41 1.82 -7.54
CA ILE A 85 -7.67 1.58 -6.82
C ILE A 85 -7.40 1.36 -5.33
N PHE A 86 -6.40 0.54 -5.02
CA PHE A 86 -6.00 0.25 -3.65
C PHE A 86 -5.59 1.52 -2.90
N LYS A 87 -4.78 2.37 -3.51
CA LYS A 87 -4.34 3.65 -2.90
C LYS A 87 -5.52 4.56 -2.60
N LYS A 88 -6.51 4.63 -3.49
CA LYS A 88 -7.74 5.40 -3.24
C LYS A 88 -8.51 4.85 -2.04
N LYS A 89 -8.61 3.52 -1.92
CA LYS A 89 -9.22 2.88 -0.75
C LYS A 89 -8.45 3.18 0.52
N GLN A 90 -7.13 3.09 0.48
CA GLN A 90 -6.27 3.39 1.63
C GLN A 90 -6.43 4.84 2.09
N TRP A 91 -6.54 5.77 1.14
CA TRP A 91 -6.79 7.16 1.51
C TRP A 91 -8.13 7.31 2.25
N GLY A 92 -9.16 6.60 1.80
CA GLY A 92 -10.44 6.53 2.51
C GLY A 92 -10.30 6.02 3.93
N TYR A 93 -9.53 4.95 4.14
CA TYR A 93 -9.27 4.41 5.48
C TYR A 93 -8.49 5.40 6.35
N LEU A 94 -7.49 6.06 5.78
CA LEU A 94 -6.71 7.08 6.50
C LEU A 94 -7.59 8.25 6.95
N LYS A 95 -8.50 8.72 6.08
CA LYS A 95 -9.45 9.77 6.45
C LYS A 95 -10.41 9.28 7.53
N ALA A 96 -10.90 8.06 7.44
CA ALA A 96 -11.84 7.51 8.41
C ALA A 96 -11.26 7.46 9.82
N VAL A 97 -9.97 7.19 9.97
CA VAL A 97 -9.31 7.21 11.29
C VAL A 97 -8.81 8.61 11.68
N GLY A 98 -8.94 9.61 10.83
CA GLY A 98 -8.51 10.98 11.12
C GLY A 98 -7.04 11.27 10.84
N ALA A 99 -6.34 10.39 10.12
CA ALA A 99 -4.91 10.57 9.83
C ALA A 99 -4.64 11.84 9.02
N HIS A 100 -5.56 12.23 8.13
CA HIS A 100 -5.43 13.44 7.31
C HIS A 100 -5.36 14.73 8.13
N ASN A 101 -5.81 14.73 9.39
CA ASN A 101 -5.74 15.90 10.27
C ASN A 101 -4.29 16.22 10.68
N TYR A 102 -3.37 15.32 10.46
CA TYR A 102 -1.94 15.49 10.80
C TYR A 102 -1.10 16.02 9.64
N LEU A 103 -1.71 16.22 8.47
CA LEU A 103 -0.99 16.76 7.30
C LEU A 103 -0.39 18.12 7.63
N GLY A 104 0.87 18.32 7.23
CA GLY A 104 1.61 19.55 7.47
C GLY A 104 2.30 19.65 8.81
N LEU A 105 2.04 18.74 9.75
CA LEU A 105 2.78 18.69 11.01
C LEU A 105 4.16 18.06 10.79
N ILE A 106 5.07 18.35 11.73
CA ILE A 106 6.41 17.74 11.76
C ILE A 106 6.47 16.81 12.96
N ILE A 107 6.75 15.53 12.71
CA ILE A 107 6.91 14.51 13.75
C ILE A 107 8.29 13.89 13.59
N ASN A 108 9.10 13.93 14.66
CA ASN A 108 10.49 13.43 14.63
C ASN A 108 11.30 14.01 13.45
N GLY A 109 11.07 15.30 13.15
CA GLY A 109 11.77 15.98 12.07
C GLY A 109 11.23 15.65 10.66
N ILE A 110 10.14 14.90 10.56
CA ILE A 110 9.56 14.45 9.29
C ILE A 110 8.28 15.24 9.02
N LEU A 111 8.22 15.92 7.86
CA LEU A 111 6.99 16.56 7.41
C LEU A 111 5.97 15.49 7.02
N ILE A 112 4.79 15.56 7.62
CA ILE A 112 3.71 14.61 7.32
C ILE A 112 2.99 15.05 6.05
N THR A 113 3.06 14.20 5.02
CA THR A 113 2.45 14.43 3.71
C THR A 113 1.51 13.29 3.34
N ALA A 114 0.61 13.54 2.39
CA ALA A 114 -0.34 12.51 1.93
C ALA A 114 0.39 11.29 1.34
N SER A 115 1.43 11.51 0.56
CA SER A 115 2.20 10.39 -0.03
C SER A 115 2.91 9.57 1.06
N GLY A 116 3.45 10.22 2.08
CA GLY A 116 4.06 9.52 3.22
C GLY A 116 3.03 8.66 3.95
N LEU A 117 1.84 9.19 4.21
CA LEU A 117 0.77 8.45 4.87
C LEU A 117 0.30 7.24 4.03
N LEU A 118 0.17 7.42 2.71
CA LEU A 118 -0.19 6.33 1.80
C LEU A 118 0.86 5.21 1.80
N ALA A 119 2.13 5.58 1.80
CA ALA A 119 3.23 4.60 1.85
C ALA A 119 3.25 3.85 3.19
N GLY A 120 3.07 4.55 4.30
CA GLY A 120 2.97 3.93 5.62
C GLY A 120 1.79 2.96 5.71
N ALA A 121 0.64 3.35 5.15
CA ALA A 121 -0.53 2.49 5.10
C ALA A 121 -0.32 1.27 4.19
N HIS A 122 0.44 1.42 3.11
CA HIS A 122 0.82 0.30 2.26
C HIS A 122 1.59 -0.76 3.06
N LEU A 123 2.49 -0.32 3.94
CA LEU A 123 3.32 -1.21 4.74
C LEU A 123 2.54 -1.91 5.86
N LYS A 124 1.74 -1.16 6.63
CA LYS A 124 1.15 -1.66 7.88
C LYS A 124 -0.31 -1.27 8.10
N GLY A 125 -0.97 -0.67 7.11
CA GLY A 125 -2.37 -0.28 7.20
C GLY A 125 -2.59 1.08 7.88
N ALA A 126 -3.79 1.62 7.70
CA ALA A 126 -4.17 2.95 8.20
C ALA A 126 -4.14 3.04 9.73
N GLY A 127 -4.49 1.95 10.42
CA GLY A 127 -4.50 1.92 11.88
C GLY A 127 -3.12 2.11 12.48
N SER A 128 -2.10 1.45 11.91
CA SER A 128 -0.71 1.60 12.36
C SER A 128 -0.17 3.00 12.08
N VAL A 129 -0.55 3.58 10.95
CA VAL A 129 -0.20 4.98 10.62
C VAL A 129 -0.82 5.93 11.65
N TYR A 130 -2.10 5.75 11.96
CA TYR A 130 -2.79 6.58 12.95
C TYR A 130 -2.13 6.49 14.33
N GLU A 131 -1.80 5.27 14.78
CA GLU A 131 -1.10 5.09 16.07
C GLU A 131 0.25 5.82 16.10
N TYR A 132 0.98 5.78 14.99
CA TYR A 132 2.22 6.54 14.85
C TYR A 132 1.98 8.04 14.99
N LEU A 133 0.99 8.58 14.27
CA LEU A 133 0.68 10.02 14.28
C LEU A 133 0.19 10.47 15.65
N LYS A 134 -0.74 9.74 16.23
CA LYS A 134 -1.34 10.06 17.53
C LYS A 134 -0.30 10.07 18.65
N SER A 135 0.63 9.12 18.63
CA SER A 135 1.70 9.00 19.62
C SER A 135 2.90 9.91 19.33
N ARG A 136 2.84 10.74 18.28
CA ARG A 136 3.96 11.58 17.85
C ARG A 136 5.23 10.77 17.60
N GLY A 137 5.06 9.61 16.98
CA GLY A 137 6.15 8.75 16.56
C GLY A 137 6.62 7.73 17.59
N GLU A 138 6.03 7.71 18.79
CA GLU A 138 6.42 6.72 19.81
C GLU A 138 6.00 5.31 19.45
N LYS A 139 4.79 5.14 18.88
CA LYS A 139 4.30 3.85 18.42
C LYS A 139 4.65 3.68 16.95
N ASN A 140 5.82 3.13 16.68
CA ASN A 140 6.36 2.96 15.35
C ASN A 140 6.43 1.47 14.98
N SER A 141 5.34 0.95 14.45
CA SER A 141 5.22 -0.47 14.07
C SER A 141 6.14 -0.84 12.93
N SER A 142 6.56 -2.11 12.89
CA SER A 142 7.36 -2.68 11.80
C SER A 142 6.67 -3.89 11.18
N ASP A 143 6.99 -4.16 9.91
CA ASP A 143 6.54 -5.37 9.23
C ASP A 143 7.37 -6.60 9.63
N ALA A 144 7.11 -7.76 9.01
CA ALA A 144 7.83 -9.00 9.29
C ALA A 144 9.33 -8.93 8.96
N PHE A 145 9.76 -7.95 8.17
CA PHE A 145 11.16 -7.75 7.78
C PHE A 145 11.85 -6.67 8.62
N GLY A 146 11.16 -6.10 9.61
CA GLY A 146 11.71 -5.05 10.46
C GLY A 146 11.65 -3.65 9.88
N THR A 147 10.94 -3.45 8.76
CA THR A 147 10.75 -2.12 8.14
C THR A 147 9.67 -1.36 8.90
N SER A 148 9.97 -0.12 9.34
CA SER A 148 9.05 0.66 10.16
C SER A 148 8.13 1.56 9.36
N VAL A 149 6.96 1.86 9.92
CA VAL A 149 6.02 2.85 9.39
C VAL A 149 6.71 4.21 9.22
N GLU A 150 7.50 4.63 10.20
CA GLU A 150 8.22 5.92 10.12
C GLU A 150 9.16 5.99 8.93
N SER A 151 9.88 4.90 8.64
CA SER A 151 10.82 4.89 7.51
C SER A 151 10.10 5.09 6.18
N TYR A 152 8.90 4.54 6.03
CA TYR A 152 8.09 4.73 4.82
C TYR A 152 7.51 6.14 4.74
N ILE A 153 7.00 6.67 5.84
CA ILE A 153 6.48 8.05 5.89
C ILE A 153 7.59 9.04 5.49
N LYS A 154 8.81 8.81 5.98
CA LYS A 154 9.97 9.65 5.67
C LYS A 154 10.40 9.52 4.21
N GLN A 155 10.59 8.29 3.74
CA GLN A 155 11.07 8.03 2.38
C GLN A 155 10.13 8.59 1.33
N PHE A 156 8.83 8.43 1.53
CA PHE A 156 7.81 8.78 0.54
C PHE A 156 7.15 10.14 0.80
N SER A 157 7.79 10.99 1.57
CA SER A 157 7.30 12.35 1.83
C SER A 157 7.41 13.23 0.59
N GLY A 158 6.36 14.01 0.32
CA GLY A 158 6.43 15.13 -0.63
C GLY A 158 6.22 14.79 -2.09
N TYR A 159 5.58 13.68 -2.41
CA TYR A 159 5.16 13.37 -3.79
C TYR A 159 3.76 13.95 -4.05
N ASP A 160 3.49 14.32 -5.29
CA ASP A 160 2.16 14.75 -5.73
C ASP A 160 1.25 13.52 -5.93
N VAL A 161 0.33 13.32 -5.01
CA VAL A 161 -0.66 12.23 -5.08
C VAL A 161 -2.08 12.78 -5.19
N THR A 162 -2.23 13.98 -5.76
CA THR A 162 -3.52 14.66 -5.91
C THR A 162 -4.58 13.77 -6.58
N GLU A 163 -4.20 13.01 -7.60
CA GLU A 163 -5.10 12.09 -8.31
C GLU A 163 -5.65 10.97 -7.42
N ILE A 164 -4.95 10.64 -6.35
CA ILE A 164 -5.36 9.58 -5.40
C ILE A 164 -6.31 10.16 -4.34
N ILE A 165 -6.00 11.36 -3.83
CA ILE A 165 -6.65 11.91 -2.65
C ILE A 165 -7.85 12.81 -2.94
N ASN A 166 -8.07 13.15 -4.19
CA ASN A 166 -9.20 14.00 -4.60
C ASN A 166 -10.36 13.20 -5.16
#